data_ca6f9c67d16cb4a39d653e9d264eff95
#
_entry.id   ca6f9c67d16cb4a39d653e9d264eff95
#
_cell.length_a   1.000
_cell.length_b   1.000
_cell.length_c   1.000
_cell.angle_alpha   90.00
_cell.angle_beta   90.00
_cell.angle_gamma   90.00
#
_symmetry.space_group_name_H-M   'P 1'
#
loop_
_entity.id
_entity.type
_entity.pdbx_description
1 polymer ?
#
loop_
_entity_poly.entity_id
_entity_poly.type
_entity_poly.pdbx_seq_one_letter_code
_entity_poly.pdbx_strand_id
1 'polypeptide(L)'
;MNKKHSSRSLIVQFAWAFMLMSIIPLIMAVALVFIIDAPTIDARIQQARIAIFWMFISSIAGYFVIREAVITLSGFTKHVKDVVGGDTSGTTLRNEDNEIGELARYFDSITKKLEVKIKELESSKKIIQNIFHKIGEAATSVRGIDSLLEFILQSISSAAGSKGGFIMLADEDSASLKVSVIYSEDAKPPRLAPVKIGNGILGRVAKHGKPVKIFGSELSTEGLNFRSLLCVPLGYKDKMIGIIALFDKKSADSFLDDDFNLFKDVASQTAVAISNYQLNMDVEKAYLDTVRALAMAVEAKDPYSGGHLDRVAKYCMDIGRKIGLKEQGLKILHDGAYLHDLGKIGIRDDVLKKTSRLTDEEYEEMKKHAVIGETIMKPVKSLSKLCSVVRSHQERWDGSGYPDGLKAEDIPLHARILAVADVYDALITERPYKKAMTKEAAAEELKKLAGVKFDKRIVEAFLETL
;
A
#
# COMPACT_ATOMS: atom_id res chain seq x y z
N MET A 1 11.72 -47.85 43.64
CA MET A 1 11.97 -47.23 44.97
C MET A 1 12.07 -45.72 44.74
N ASN A 2 10.98 -45.02 45.02
CA ASN A 2 10.87 -43.58 44.85
C ASN A 2 11.62 -42.85 45.98
N LYS A 3 12.78 -42.25 45.69
CA LYS A 3 13.37 -41.23 46.56
C LYS A 3 12.56 -39.94 46.40
N LYS A 4 11.57 -39.71 47.28
CA LYS A 4 11.09 -38.37 47.60
C LYS A 4 12.22 -37.62 48.30
N HIS A 5 13.12 -36.96 47.54
CA HIS A 5 13.89 -35.86 48.10
C HIS A 5 12.91 -34.71 48.30
N SER A 6 12.50 -34.46 49.52
CA SER A 6 11.86 -33.22 49.95
C SER A 6 12.85 -32.09 49.59
N SER A 7 12.59 -31.36 48.51
CA SER A 7 13.37 -30.19 48.18
C SER A 7 13.11 -29.13 49.25
N ARG A 8 14.07 -28.94 50.16
CA ARG A 8 14.00 -27.87 51.15
C ARG A 8 14.29 -26.54 50.46
N SER A 9 13.55 -25.49 50.88
CA SER A 9 13.82 -24.10 50.47
C SER A 9 15.33 -23.79 50.55
N LEU A 10 15.87 -23.09 49.58
CA LEU A 10 17.28 -22.71 49.51
C LEU A 10 17.70 -21.93 50.77
N ILE A 11 16.80 -21.09 51.28
CA ILE A 11 16.99 -20.35 52.54
C ILE A 11 17.20 -21.31 53.70
N VAL A 12 16.42 -22.39 53.78
CA VAL A 12 16.55 -23.44 54.80
C VAL A 12 17.86 -24.19 54.63
N GLN A 13 18.30 -24.49 53.41
CA GLN A 13 19.59 -25.14 53.15
C GLN A 13 20.75 -24.27 53.60
N PHE A 14 20.77 -22.97 53.30
CA PHE A 14 21.79 -22.05 53.76
C PHE A 14 21.77 -21.87 55.28
N ALA A 15 20.59 -21.81 55.91
CA ALA A 15 20.47 -21.72 57.34
C ALA A 15 21.06 -22.98 58.03
N TRP A 16 20.78 -24.18 57.51
CA TRP A 16 21.36 -25.42 57.98
C TRP A 16 22.87 -25.48 57.77
N ALA A 17 23.36 -25.06 56.63
CA ALA A 17 24.79 -24.99 56.36
C ALA A 17 25.52 -24.04 57.32
N PHE A 18 24.94 -22.84 57.53
CA PHE A 18 25.47 -21.87 58.51
C PHE A 18 25.47 -22.45 59.94
N MET A 19 24.40 -23.11 60.33
CA MET A 19 24.30 -23.76 61.61
C MET A 19 25.37 -24.86 61.81
N LEU A 20 25.54 -25.74 60.81
CA LEU A 20 26.52 -26.83 60.81
C LEU A 20 27.96 -26.34 60.72
N MET A 21 28.26 -25.32 59.96
CA MET A 21 29.64 -24.86 59.72
C MET A 21 30.12 -23.84 60.75
N SER A 22 29.20 -23.09 61.38
CA SER A 22 29.56 -21.99 62.28
C SER A 22 29.04 -22.13 63.67
N ILE A 23 27.74 -22.36 63.85
CA ILE A 23 27.12 -22.37 65.21
C ILE A 23 27.51 -23.63 65.99
N ILE A 24 27.39 -24.79 65.41
CA ILE A 24 27.69 -26.05 66.08
C ILE A 24 29.20 -26.14 66.47
N PRO A 25 30.14 -25.85 65.54
CA PRO A 25 31.56 -25.79 65.88
C PRO A 25 31.86 -24.74 66.94
N LEU A 26 31.22 -23.60 66.97
CA LEU A 26 31.38 -22.53 67.93
C LEU A 26 30.92 -23.06 69.38
N ILE A 27 29.71 -23.64 69.40
CA ILE A 27 29.19 -24.22 70.68
C ILE A 27 30.13 -25.29 71.17
N MET A 28 30.66 -26.17 70.33
CA MET A 28 31.60 -27.21 70.70
C MET A 28 32.96 -26.65 71.15
N ALA A 29 33.43 -25.56 70.52
CA ALA A 29 34.64 -24.84 70.90
C ALA A 29 34.49 -24.24 72.34
N VAL A 30 33.31 -23.62 72.60
CA VAL A 30 33.01 -23.13 73.96
C VAL A 30 32.92 -24.26 74.95
N ALA A 31 32.28 -25.38 74.64
CA ALA A 31 32.22 -26.55 75.51
C ALA A 31 33.60 -27.12 75.81
N LEU A 32 34.55 -27.05 74.89
CA LEU A 32 35.94 -27.45 75.06
C LEU A 32 36.64 -26.64 76.18
N VAL A 33 36.29 -25.35 76.35
CA VAL A 33 36.79 -24.50 77.41
C VAL A 33 36.35 -25.02 78.78
N PHE A 34 35.09 -25.50 78.87
CA PHE A 34 34.57 -26.07 80.16
C PHE A 34 35.12 -27.48 80.48
N ILE A 35 35.72 -28.21 79.53
CA ILE A 35 36.36 -29.51 79.72
C ILE A 35 37.62 -29.39 80.57
N ILE A 36 38.19 -28.18 80.74
CA ILE A 36 39.37 -27.88 81.51
C ILE A 36 39.19 -28.27 82.99
N ASP A 37 37.94 -28.32 83.49
CA ASP A 37 37.64 -28.69 84.88
C ASP A 37 37.42 -30.21 85.14
N ALA A 38 37.65 -31.06 84.14
CA ALA A 38 37.49 -32.49 84.28
C ALA A 38 38.55 -33.08 85.25
N PRO A 39 38.22 -34.12 86.09
CA PRO A 39 39.04 -34.52 87.21
C PRO A 39 40.34 -35.23 86.83
N THR A 40 40.51 -35.72 85.61
CA THR A 40 41.73 -36.42 85.19
C THR A 40 42.19 -35.94 83.80
N ILE A 41 43.48 -35.97 83.55
CA ILE A 41 44.06 -35.53 82.23
C ILE A 41 43.54 -36.40 81.07
N ASP A 42 43.40 -37.71 81.29
CA ASP A 42 42.94 -38.66 80.28
C ASP A 42 41.48 -38.40 79.90
N ALA A 43 40.61 -38.03 80.81
CA ALA A 43 39.21 -37.66 80.55
C ALA A 43 39.14 -36.38 79.72
N ARG A 44 39.99 -35.39 79.95
CA ARG A 44 40.10 -34.14 79.18
C ARG A 44 40.51 -34.42 77.74
N ILE A 45 41.52 -35.27 77.57
CA ILE A 45 41.98 -35.62 76.21
C ILE A 45 40.91 -36.38 75.45
N GLN A 46 40.19 -37.30 76.06
CA GLN A 46 39.11 -38.07 75.44
C GLN A 46 37.93 -37.16 75.02
N GLN A 47 37.47 -36.28 75.90
CA GLN A 47 36.41 -35.32 75.62
C GLN A 47 36.79 -34.33 74.50
N ALA A 48 38.04 -33.83 74.50
CA ALA A 48 38.56 -32.98 73.45
C ALA A 48 38.58 -33.69 72.09
N ARG A 49 39.00 -34.93 72.00
CA ARG A 49 38.98 -35.77 70.81
C ARG A 49 37.55 -35.90 70.25
N ILE A 50 36.57 -36.16 71.07
CA ILE A 50 35.15 -36.28 70.67
C ILE A 50 34.62 -34.95 70.15
N ALA A 51 34.92 -33.85 70.85
CA ALA A 51 34.49 -32.51 70.36
C ALA A 51 35.10 -32.14 69.00
N ILE A 52 36.43 -32.36 68.84
CA ILE A 52 37.10 -32.08 67.54
C ILE A 52 36.53 -32.99 66.46
N PHE A 53 36.25 -34.26 66.75
CA PHE A 53 35.63 -35.16 65.77
C PHE A 53 34.26 -34.67 65.34
N TRP A 54 33.38 -34.23 66.21
CA TRP A 54 32.06 -33.68 65.87
C TRP A 54 32.13 -32.33 65.18
N MET A 55 33.09 -31.46 65.52
CA MET A 55 33.37 -30.23 64.83
C MET A 55 33.73 -30.49 63.34
N PHE A 56 34.59 -31.50 63.14
CA PHE A 56 34.99 -31.89 61.79
C PHE A 56 33.83 -32.45 60.95
N ILE A 57 33.03 -33.36 61.60
CA ILE A 57 31.84 -33.92 60.92
C ILE A 57 30.79 -32.82 60.55
N SER A 58 30.53 -31.92 61.52
CA SER A 58 29.55 -30.86 61.27
C SER A 58 29.99 -29.89 60.11
N SER A 59 31.29 -29.57 60.05
CA SER A 59 31.85 -28.75 58.97
C SER A 59 31.80 -29.46 57.64
N ILE A 60 32.09 -30.76 57.58
CA ILE A 60 31.92 -31.54 56.33
C ILE A 60 30.46 -31.59 55.91
N ALA A 61 29.53 -31.82 56.79
CA ALA A 61 28.11 -31.86 56.53
C ALA A 61 27.62 -30.48 55.94
N GLY A 62 28.04 -29.39 56.58
CA GLY A 62 27.75 -28.05 56.11
C GLY A 62 28.31 -27.77 54.72
N TYR A 63 29.55 -28.22 54.45
CA TYR A 63 30.15 -28.10 53.09
C TYR A 63 29.30 -28.80 52.03
N PHE A 64 28.80 -30.00 52.29
CA PHE A 64 27.96 -30.73 51.35
C PHE A 64 26.64 -29.99 51.05
N VAL A 65 26.02 -29.38 52.08
CA VAL A 65 24.79 -28.60 51.92
C VAL A 65 25.03 -27.36 51.08
N ILE A 66 26.12 -26.61 51.30
CA ILE A 66 26.47 -25.44 50.45
C ILE A 66 26.78 -25.88 49.04
N ARG A 67 27.55 -26.96 48.88
CA ARG A 67 27.90 -27.48 47.55
C ARG A 67 26.64 -27.79 46.73
N GLU A 68 25.63 -28.42 47.33
CA GLU A 68 24.36 -28.75 46.68
C GLU A 68 23.61 -27.47 46.26
N ALA A 69 23.51 -26.46 47.14
CA ALA A 69 22.89 -25.16 46.83
C ALA A 69 23.60 -24.43 45.68
N VAL A 70 24.95 -24.45 45.68
CA VAL A 70 25.73 -23.80 44.59
C VAL A 70 25.55 -24.52 43.26
N ILE A 71 25.48 -25.85 43.23
CA ILE A 71 25.22 -26.62 42.02
C ILE A 71 23.85 -26.28 41.45
N THR A 72 22.80 -26.17 42.28
CA THR A 72 21.44 -25.79 41.85
C THR A 72 21.42 -24.38 41.28
N LEU A 73 22.10 -23.42 41.92
CA LEU A 73 22.19 -22.04 41.44
C LEU A 73 22.96 -21.93 40.10
N SER A 74 24.08 -22.68 39.99
CA SER A 74 24.85 -22.76 38.75
C SER A 74 24.04 -23.37 37.60
N GLY A 75 23.22 -24.38 37.88
CA GLY A 75 22.27 -24.98 36.96
C GLY A 75 21.25 -23.95 36.43
N PHE A 76 20.70 -23.12 37.33
CA PHE A 76 19.78 -22.03 36.91
C PHE A 76 20.46 -21.01 35.99
N THR A 77 21.69 -20.58 36.34
CA THR A 77 22.44 -19.65 35.48
C THR A 77 22.70 -20.22 34.09
N LYS A 78 23.01 -21.52 34.02
CA LYS A 78 23.17 -22.23 32.75
C LYS A 78 21.85 -22.28 31.96
N HIS A 79 20.74 -22.63 32.63
CA HIS A 79 19.42 -22.65 32.01
C HIS A 79 19.04 -21.30 31.40
N VAL A 80 19.23 -20.20 32.13
CA VAL A 80 18.99 -18.83 31.60
C VAL A 80 19.86 -18.54 30.37
N LYS A 81 21.15 -18.95 30.43
CA LYS A 81 22.07 -18.76 29.28
C LYS A 81 21.64 -19.56 28.04
N ASP A 82 21.21 -20.81 28.23
CA ASP A 82 20.75 -21.68 27.14
C ASP A 82 19.47 -21.14 26.51
N VAL A 83 18.49 -20.70 27.32
CA VAL A 83 17.26 -20.07 26.83
C VAL A 83 17.54 -18.76 26.07
N VAL A 84 18.43 -17.90 26.59
CA VAL A 84 18.84 -16.66 25.89
C VAL A 84 19.61 -16.99 24.60
N GLY A 85 20.33 -18.12 24.58
CA GLY A 85 21.02 -18.63 23.39
C GLY A 85 20.11 -19.32 22.34
N GLY A 86 18.82 -19.49 22.65
CA GLY A 86 17.83 -20.12 21.76
C GLY A 86 17.62 -21.61 21.96
N ASP A 87 18.25 -22.21 22.96
CA ASP A 87 18.06 -23.63 23.32
C ASP A 87 17.09 -23.78 24.50
N THR A 88 15.85 -24.14 24.20
CA THR A 88 14.76 -24.30 25.17
C THR A 88 14.63 -25.74 25.71
N SER A 89 15.57 -26.63 25.42
CA SER A 89 15.50 -28.06 25.75
C SER A 89 15.85 -28.42 27.22
N GLY A 90 16.28 -27.44 28.01
CA GLY A 90 16.70 -27.65 29.41
C GLY A 90 15.56 -27.80 30.40
N THR A 91 15.00 -29.00 30.54
CA THR A 91 13.84 -29.30 31.41
C THR A 91 14.17 -29.67 32.87
N THR A 92 15.42 -29.74 33.26
CA THR A 92 15.84 -30.37 34.53
C THR A 92 15.50 -29.55 35.80
N LEU A 93 15.50 -28.23 35.70
CA LEU A 93 15.20 -27.36 36.87
C LEU A 93 13.72 -27.07 37.10
N ARG A 94 12.90 -27.34 36.12
CA ARG A 94 11.45 -27.04 36.12
C ARG A 94 10.68 -27.89 37.14
N ASN A 95 11.22 -29.02 37.51
CA ASN A 95 10.59 -30.01 38.43
C ASN A 95 11.09 -29.89 39.89
N GLU A 96 11.90 -28.89 40.22
CA GLU A 96 12.31 -28.65 41.58
C GLU A 96 11.26 -27.84 42.34
N ASP A 97 10.89 -28.31 43.54
CA ASP A 97 9.96 -27.65 44.45
C ASP A 97 10.69 -26.71 45.42
N ASN A 98 11.50 -25.81 44.87
CA ASN A 98 12.21 -24.78 45.62
C ASN A 98 12.13 -23.44 44.91
N GLU A 99 12.66 -22.37 45.51
CA GLU A 99 12.62 -21.00 44.97
C GLU A 99 13.29 -20.89 43.61
N ILE A 100 14.30 -21.70 43.30
CA ILE A 100 14.98 -21.75 42.01
C ILE A 100 14.06 -22.36 40.95
N GLY A 101 13.33 -23.43 41.27
CA GLY A 101 12.34 -24.03 40.36
C GLY A 101 11.17 -23.10 40.07
N GLU A 102 10.72 -22.34 41.07
CA GLU A 102 9.69 -21.32 40.89
C GLU A 102 10.19 -20.20 39.96
N LEU A 103 11.41 -19.71 40.19
CA LEU A 103 12.03 -18.68 39.33
C LEU A 103 12.23 -19.18 37.89
N ALA A 104 12.62 -20.43 37.70
CA ALA A 104 12.73 -21.02 36.36
C ALA A 104 11.38 -21.07 35.63
N ARG A 105 10.30 -21.45 36.34
CA ARG A 105 8.93 -21.45 35.77
C ARG A 105 8.45 -20.04 35.38
N TYR A 106 8.72 -19.02 36.20
CA TYR A 106 8.40 -17.62 35.86
C TYR A 106 9.19 -17.14 34.64
N PHE A 107 10.49 -17.45 34.60
CA PHE A 107 11.35 -17.09 33.47
C PHE A 107 10.86 -17.71 32.17
N ASP A 108 10.56 -19.02 32.17
CA ASP A 108 9.98 -19.72 31.02
C ASP A 108 8.64 -19.10 30.56
N SER A 109 7.79 -18.74 31.52
CA SER A 109 6.51 -18.08 31.22
C SER A 109 6.68 -16.72 30.53
N ILE A 110 7.64 -15.91 31.03
CA ILE A 110 7.98 -14.61 30.46
C ILE A 110 8.56 -14.79 29.05
N THR A 111 9.50 -15.73 28.90
CA THR A 111 10.13 -16.00 27.59
C THR A 111 9.09 -16.43 26.54
N LYS A 112 8.19 -17.34 26.93
CA LYS A 112 7.10 -17.79 26.03
C LYS A 112 6.15 -16.66 25.67
N LYS A 113 5.83 -15.76 26.60
CA LYS A 113 5.01 -14.58 26.31
C LYS A 113 5.73 -13.61 25.36
N LEU A 114 7.04 -13.43 25.54
CA LEU A 114 7.86 -12.61 24.65
C LEU A 114 7.93 -13.19 23.23
N GLU A 115 8.15 -14.50 23.09
CA GLU A 115 8.15 -15.18 21.78
C GLU A 115 6.83 -14.99 21.03
N VAL A 116 5.69 -15.14 21.73
CA VAL A 116 4.37 -14.87 21.12
C VAL A 116 4.26 -13.42 20.66
N LYS A 117 4.67 -12.46 21.51
CA LYS A 117 4.61 -11.04 21.17
C LYS A 117 5.55 -10.66 20.01
N ILE A 118 6.75 -11.26 19.96
CA ILE A 118 7.68 -11.07 18.83
C ILE A 118 7.06 -11.57 17.52
N LYS A 119 6.47 -12.78 17.52
CA LYS A 119 5.79 -13.33 16.34
C LYS A 119 4.61 -12.47 15.88
N GLU A 120 3.82 -11.95 16.81
CA GLU A 120 2.73 -11.00 16.49
C GLU A 120 3.27 -9.70 15.86
N LEU A 121 4.33 -9.13 16.40
CA LEU A 121 5.01 -7.95 15.87
C LEU A 121 5.60 -8.19 14.48
N GLU A 122 6.25 -9.34 14.26
CA GLU A 122 6.82 -9.72 12.96
C GLU A 122 5.72 -9.90 11.90
N SER A 123 4.60 -10.53 12.26
CA SER A 123 3.47 -10.69 11.36
C SER A 123 2.85 -9.33 10.98
N SER A 124 2.64 -8.44 11.94
CA SER A 124 2.15 -7.09 11.72
C SER A 124 3.10 -6.28 10.82
N LYS A 125 4.41 -6.35 11.10
CA LYS A 125 5.44 -5.71 10.28
C LYS A 125 5.41 -6.21 8.83
N LYS A 126 5.24 -7.52 8.63
CA LYS A 126 5.17 -8.12 7.28
C LYS A 126 3.92 -7.65 6.51
N ILE A 127 2.78 -7.54 7.18
CA ILE A 127 1.55 -7.00 6.59
C ILE A 127 1.76 -5.55 6.14
N ILE A 128 2.31 -4.72 7.02
CA ILE A 128 2.61 -3.32 6.72
C ILE A 128 3.57 -3.21 5.52
N GLN A 129 4.65 -4.01 5.50
CA GLN A 129 5.60 -4.03 4.38
C GLN A 129 4.94 -4.44 3.06
N ASN A 130 4.06 -5.45 3.06
CA ASN A 130 3.33 -5.87 1.88
C ASN A 130 2.37 -4.78 1.37
N ILE A 131 1.70 -4.07 2.28
CA ILE A 131 0.85 -2.92 1.95
C ILE A 131 1.69 -1.81 1.29
N PHE A 132 2.85 -1.47 1.86
CA PHE A 132 3.77 -0.48 1.28
C PHE A 132 4.26 -0.87 -0.11
N HIS A 133 4.61 -2.15 -0.31
CA HIS A 133 5.04 -2.65 -1.62
C HIS A 133 3.92 -2.47 -2.65
N LYS A 134 2.70 -2.86 -2.30
CA LYS A 134 1.51 -2.73 -3.16
C LYS A 134 1.13 -1.27 -3.45
N ILE A 135 1.29 -0.37 -2.47
CA ILE A 135 1.14 1.08 -2.67
C ILE A 135 2.14 1.58 -3.72
N GLY A 136 3.41 1.16 -3.61
CA GLY A 136 4.45 1.52 -4.58
C GLY A 136 4.14 1.00 -5.99
N GLU A 137 3.68 -0.24 -6.13
CA GLU A 137 3.24 -0.81 -7.41
C GLU A 137 2.02 -0.07 -8.00
N ALA A 138 1.04 0.25 -7.17
CA ALA A 138 -0.18 0.94 -7.61
C ALA A 138 0.08 2.38 -8.03
N ALA A 139 1.02 3.07 -7.39
CA ALA A 139 1.44 4.42 -7.76
C ALA A 139 2.06 4.48 -9.18
N THR A 140 2.51 3.34 -9.71
CA THR A 140 3.14 3.23 -11.05
C THR A 140 2.26 2.50 -12.07
N SER A 141 1.15 1.85 -11.64
CA SER A 141 0.31 1.03 -12.50
C SER A 141 -0.99 1.75 -12.90
N VAL A 142 -1.43 1.51 -14.13
CA VAL A 142 -2.72 1.99 -14.71
C VAL A 142 -3.93 1.28 -14.09
N ARG A 143 -3.73 0.33 -13.18
CA ARG A 143 -4.82 -0.32 -12.44
C ARG A 143 -5.34 0.67 -11.39
N GLY A 144 -6.64 0.97 -11.44
CA GLY A 144 -7.30 1.95 -10.60
C GLY A 144 -7.08 1.73 -9.09
N ILE A 145 -7.24 2.78 -8.31
CA ILE A 145 -7.09 2.79 -6.85
C ILE A 145 -7.94 1.72 -6.15
N ASP A 146 -9.08 1.34 -6.75
CA ASP A 146 -10.03 0.37 -6.17
C ASP A 146 -9.38 -0.97 -5.87
N SER A 147 -8.55 -1.50 -6.77
CA SER A 147 -7.82 -2.76 -6.56
C SER A 147 -6.83 -2.70 -5.40
N LEU A 148 -6.19 -1.54 -5.19
CA LEU A 148 -5.32 -1.30 -4.03
C LEU A 148 -6.13 -1.26 -2.74
N LEU A 149 -7.24 -0.52 -2.72
CA LEU A 149 -8.11 -0.38 -1.55
C LEU A 149 -8.73 -1.72 -1.16
N GLU A 150 -9.13 -2.52 -2.13
CA GLU A 150 -9.64 -3.88 -1.91
C GLU A 150 -8.57 -4.79 -1.29
N PHE A 151 -7.35 -4.77 -1.81
CA PHE A 151 -6.21 -5.51 -1.25
C PHE A 151 -5.90 -5.09 0.19
N ILE A 152 -5.87 -3.78 0.47
CA ILE A 152 -5.63 -3.25 1.83
C ILE A 152 -6.73 -3.74 2.76
N LEU A 153 -7.98 -3.62 2.35
CA LEU A 153 -9.14 -3.99 3.15
C LEU A 153 -9.16 -5.49 3.45
N GLN A 154 -8.86 -6.34 2.47
CA GLN A 154 -8.73 -7.79 2.64
C GLN A 154 -7.59 -8.14 3.60
N SER A 155 -6.42 -7.52 3.42
CA SER A 155 -5.24 -7.78 4.25
C SER A 155 -5.47 -7.43 5.71
N ILE A 156 -6.05 -6.26 5.97
CA ILE A 156 -6.33 -5.82 7.35
C ILE A 156 -7.47 -6.58 7.99
N SER A 157 -8.51 -6.96 7.22
CA SER A 157 -9.61 -7.81 7.69
C SER A 157 -9.09 -9.18 8.16
N SER A 158 -8.19 -9.78 7.38
CA SER A 158 -7.56 -11.05 7.75
C SER A 158 -6.69 -10.92 9.00
N ALA A 159 -5.87 -9.87 9.09
CA ALA A 159 -4.98 -9.64 10.23
C ALA A 159 -5.74 -9.36 11.53
N ALA A 160 -6.79 -8.54 11.45
CA ALA A 160 -7.65 -8.23 12.58
C ALA A 160 -8.67 -9.33 12.88
N GLY A 161 -8.76 -10.40 12.08
CA GLY A 161 -9.75 -11.47 12.25
C GLY A 161 -11.19 -10.96 12.20
N SER A 162 -11.50 -10.04 11.29
CA SER A 162 -12.85 -9.53 11.02
C SER A 162 -13.51 -10.33 9.88
N LYS A 163 -14.84 -10.30 9.79
CA LYS A 163 -15.58 -10.88 8.67
C LYS A 163 -15.47 -10.05 7.39
N GLY A 164 -15.16 -8.76 7.54
CA GLY A 164 -14.98 -7.87 6.41
C GLY A 164 -14.77 -6.43 6.84
N GLY A 165 -14.82 -5.55 5.85
CA GLY A 165 -14.67 -4.12 6.04
C GLY A 165 -15.15 -3.33 4.82
N PHE A 166 -15.12 -2.02 4.94
CA PHE A 166 -15.46 -1.11 3.84
C PHE A 166 -14.66 0.19 3.93
N ILE A 167 -14.50 0.83 2.79
CA ILE A 167 -13.94 2.18 2.67
C ILE A 167 -15.00 3.08 2.05
N MET A 168 -15.25 4.21 2.70
CA MET A 168 -16.08 5.28 2.15
C MET A 168 -15.25 6.52 1.97
N LEU A 169 -15.30 7.11 0.78
CA LEU A 169 -14.59 8.33 0.45
C LEU A 169 -15.53 9.54 0.50
N ALA A 170 -14.98 10.68 0.90
CA ALA A 170 -15.70 11.93 0.93
C ALA A 170 -15.91 12.46 -0.49
N ASP A 171 -17.13 12.80 -0.80
CA ASP A 171 -17.51 13.53 -2.01
C ASP A 171 -17.53 15.03 -1.66
N GLU A 172 -16.59 15.78 -2.25
CA GLU A 172 -16.42 17.21 -1.97
C GLU A 172 -17.68 18.04 -2.29
N ASP A 173 -18.38 17.69 -3.38
CA ASP A 173 -19.56 18.42 -3.85
C ASP A 173 -20.81 18.21 -2.99
N SER A 174 -20.95 17.01 -2.38
CA SER A 174 -22.16 16.62 -1.67
C SER A 174 -22.01 16.60 -0.14
N ALA A 175 -20.82 16.89 0.39
CA ALA A 175 -20.47 16.75 1.82
C ALA A 175 -20.93 15.40 2.42
N SER A 176 -20.80 14.34 1.62
CA SER A 176 -21.24 12.98 1.95
C SER A 176 -20.14 11.97 1.75
N LEU A 177 -20.23 10.85 2.48
CA LEU A 177 -19.39 9.67 2.29
C LEU A 177 -20.09 8.73 1.33
N LYS A 178 -19.38 8.32 0.28
CA LYS A 178 -19.82 7.28 -0.66
C LYS A 178 -18.95 6.04 -0.54
N VAL A 179 -19.55 4.87 -0.65
CA VAL A 179 -18.81 3.60 -0.64
C VAL A 179 -17.91 3.54 -1.88
N SER A 180 -16.61 3.34 -1.64
CA SER A 180 -15.62 3.07 -2.70
C SER A 180 -15.41 1.56 -2.83
N VAL A 181 -15.10 0.88 -1.73
CA VAL A 181 -14.80 -0.56 -1.72
C VAL A 181 -15.44 -1.23 -0.52
N ILE A 182 -15.95 -2.44 -0.72
CA ILE A 182 -16.41 -3.36 0.33
C ILE A 182 -15.73 -4.71 0.14
N TYR A 183 -15.17 -5.24 1.22
CA TYR A 183 -14.72 -6.62 1.32
C TYR A 183 -15.57 -7.36 2.34
N SER A 184 -16.03 -8.56 2.00
CA SER A 184 -16.77 -9.44 2.91
C SER A 184 -16.45 -10.89 2.59
N GLU A 185 -16.27 -11.71 3.63
CA GLU A 185 -16.18 -13.17 3.48
C GLU A 185 -17.55 -13.81 3.17
N ASP A 186 -18.62 -13.12 3.54
CA ASP A 186 -19.98 -13.57 3.23
C ASP A 186 -20.29 -13.37 1.74
N ALA A 187 -21.03 -14.29 1.14
CA ALA A 187 -21.40 -14.25 -0.28
C ALA A 187 -22.24 -13.02 -0.68
N LYS A 188 -22.82 -12.31 0.29
CA LYS A 188 -23.58 -11.08 0.08
C LYS A 188 -22.97 -9.96 0.92
N PRO A 189 -22.20 -9.05 0.31
CA PRO A 189 -21.67 -7.90 1.03
C PRO A 189 -22.80 -7.00 1.55
N PRO A 190 -22.59 -6.31 2.68
CA PRO A 190 -23.58 -5.40 3.24
C PRO A 190 -23.87 -4.25 2.27
N ARG A 191 -25.15 -3.84 2.17
CA ARG A 191 -25.52 -2.66 1.40
C ARG A 191 -25.43 -1.44 2.31
N LEU A 192 -24.55 -0.51 1.97
CA LEU A 192 -24.35 0.73 2.70
C LEU A 192 -24.83 1.91 1.84
N ALA A 193 -25.72 2.72 2.36
CA ALA A 193 -26.16 3.95 1.72
C ALA A 193 -25.11 5.06 1.90
N PRO A 194 -25.08 6.08 1.02
CA PRO A 194 -24.29 7.29 1.25
C PRO A 194 -24.65 7.96 2.58
N VAL A 195 -23.67 8.44 3.32
CA VAL A 195 -23.83 9.03 4.66
C VAL A 195 -23.37 10.48 4.63
N LYS A 196 -24.22 11.43 5.10
CA LYS A 196 -23.80 12.82 5.24
C LYS A 196 -22.76 12.96 6.35
N ILE A 197 -21.70 13.75 6.09
CA ILE A 197 -20.66 14.05 7.08
C ILE A 197 -21.31 14.74 8.29
N GLY A 198 -21.06 14.17 9.48
CA GLY A 198 -21.66 14.62 10.74
C GLY A 198 -22.90 13.84 11.17
N ASN A 199 -23.54 13.06 10.29
CA ASN A 199 -24.72 12.26 10.61
C ASN A 199 -24.35 10.82 10.91
N GLY A 200 -25.01 10.21 11.88
CA GLY A 200 -24.77 8.85 12.29
C GLY A 200 -23.34 8.61 12.81
N ILE A 201 -23.02 7.36 13.14
CA ILE A 201 -21.70 6.98 13.66
C ILE A 201 -20.62 7.29 12.63
N LEU A 202 -20.79 6.82 11.38
CA LEU A 202 -19.81 6.96 10.31
C LEU A 202 -19.56 8.42 9.95
N GLY A 203 -20.63 9.22 9.84
CA GLY A 203 -20.53 10.66 9.55
C GLY A 203 -19.86 11.46 10.67
N ARG A 204 -20.07 11.07 11.94
CA ARG A 204 -19.39 11.68 13.09
C ARG A 204 -17.90 11.38 13.11
N VAL A 205 -17.49 10.14 12.76
CA VAL A 205 -16.06 9.78 12.60
C VAL A 205 -15.40 10.67 11.56
N ALA A 206 -16.03 10.85 10.39
CA ALA A 206 -15.52 11.73 9.36
C ALA A 206 -15.43 13.20 9.81
N LYS A 207 -16.46 13.71 10.50
CA LYS A 207 -16.51 15.12 10.92
C LYS A 207 -15.48 15.46 11.99
N HIS A 208 -15.33 14.59 12.99
CA HIS A 208 -14.50 14.88 14.16
C HIS A 208 -13.10 14.30 14.07
N GLY A 209 -12.80 13.47 13.08
CA GLY A 209 -11.50 12.83 12.93
C GLY A 209 -11.15 11.87 14.08
N LYS A 210 -12.14 11.42 14.85
CA LYS A 210 -11.94 10.53 16.00
C LYS A 210 -12.39 9.12 15.66
N PRO A 211 -11.52 8.11 15.81
CA PRO A 211 -11.90 6.74 15.56
C PRO A 211 -12.89 6.24 16.63
N VAL A 212 -13.70 5.25 16.27
CA VAL A 212 -14.69 4.65 17.18
C VAL A 212 -14.59 3.12 17.12
N LYS A 213 -14.82 2.52 18.29
CA LYS A 213 -14.96 1.08 18.47
C LYS A 213 -16.32 0.85 19.13
N ILE A 214 -17.25 0.17 18.45
CA ILE A 214 -18.64 0.02 18.89
C ILE A 214 -19.03 -1.45 18.82
N PHE A 215 -19.88 -1.84 19.73
CA PHE A 215 -20.36 -3.21 19.89
C PHE A 215 -21.82 -3.22 20.32
N GLY A 216 -22.62 -4.19 19.78
CA GLY A 216 -23.97 -4.46 20.23
C GLY A 216 -25.05 -3.56 19.63
N SER A 217 -26.11 -3.30 20.43
CA SER A 217 -27.35 -2.66 19.96
C SER A 217 -27.23 -1.23 19.42
N GLU A 218 -26.16 -0.52 19.76
CA GLU A 218 -25.92 0.84 19.29
C GLU A 218 -25.76 0.91 17.77
N LEU A 219 -25.21 -0.14 17.13
CA LEU A 219 -25.08 -0.24 15.68
C LEU A 219 -26.45 -0.43 14.99
N SER A 220 -27.35 -1.19 15.61
CA SER A 220 -28.68 -1.44 15.06
C SER A 220 -29.56 -0.20 15.03
N THR A 221 -29.42 0.71 16.01
CA THR A 221 -30.16 1.98 16.06
C THR A 221 -29.74 2.94 14.93
N GLU A 222 -28.54 2.78 14.39
CA GLU A 222 -28.02 3.56 13.26
C GLU A 222 -28.25 2.86 11.90
N GLY A 223 -28.98 1.77 11.87
CA GLY A 223 -29.27 0.99 10.64
C GLY A 223 -28.10 0.15 10.14
N LEU A 224 -27.09 -0.07 10.97
CA LEU A 224 -25.92 -0.89 10.66
C LEU A 224 -26.13 -2.30 11.25
N ASN A 225 -26.32 -3.30 10.40
CA ASN A 225 -26.53 -4.70 10.82
C ASN A 225 -25.21 -5.42 11.09
N PHE A 226 -24.38 -4.88 11.98
CA PHE A 226 -23.13 -5.47 12.44
C PHE A 226 -23.18 -5.75 13.94
N ARG A 227 -22.47 -6.80 14.40
CA ARG A 227 -22.31 -7.08 15.85
C ARG A 227 -21.27 -6.21 16.46
N SER A 228 -20.18 -5.92 15.73
CA SER A 228 -19.10 -5.04 16.16
C SER A 228 -18.56 -4.23 14.98
N LEU A 229 -18.13 -3.01 15.24
CA LEU A 229 -17.59 -2.10 14.25
C LEU A 229 -16.35 -1.39 14.84
N LEU A 230 -15.29 -1.37 14.04
CA LEU A 230 -14.11 -0.54 14.27
C LEU A 230 -13.98 0.41 13.07
N CYS A 231 -14.16 1.71 13.29
CA CYS A 231 -14.13 2.71 12.23
C CYS A 231 -13.08 3.77 12.53
N VAL A 232 -12.22 4.05 11.54
CA VAL A 232 -11.10 4.98 11.65
C VAL A 232 -11.21 6.01 10.52
N PRO A 233 -10.96 7.31 10.79
CA PRO A 233 -10.95 8.34 9.76
C PRO A 233 -9.73 8.18 8.85
N LEU A 234 -9.92 8.43 7.57
CA LEU A 234 -8.88 8.59 6.56
C LEU A 234 -8.62 10.09 6.38
N GLY A 235 -7.67 10.63 7.13
CA GLY A 235 -7.27 12.03 7.06
C GLY A 235 -5.81 12.14 6.64
N TYR A 236 -5.52 13.13 5.79
CA TYR A 236 -4.15 13.48 5.40
C TYR A 236 -3.97 14.99 5.50
N LYS A 237 -2.99 15.43 6.33
CA LYS A 237 -2.86 16.83 6.74
C LYS A 237 -4.21 17.29 7.33
N ASP A 238 -4.75 18.39 6.86
CA ASP A 238 -6.01 18.95 7.34
C ASP A 238 -7.24 18.53 6.50
N LYS A 239 -7.04 17.64 5.50
CA LYS A 239 -8.10 17.18 4.60
C LYS A 239 -8.66 15.83 5.06
N MET A 240 -10.00 15.77 5.25
CA MET A 240 -10.72 14.52 5.43
C MET A 240 -10.93 13.87 4.06
N ILE A 241 -10.36 12.66 3.90
CA ILE A 241 -10.46 11.87 2.65
C ILE A 241 -11.65 10.92 2.73
N GLY A 242 -11.92 10.37 3.92
CA GLY A 242 -12.98 9.39 4.10
C GLY A 242 -12.86 8.63 5.41
N ILE A 243 -13.43 7.45 5.43
CA ILE A 243 -13.33 6.51 6.56
C ILE A 243 -13.02 5.10 6.05
N ILE A 244 -12.37 4.33 6.91
CA ILE A 244 -12.20 2.88 6.75
C ILE A 244 -12.78 2.18 7.97
N ALA A 245 -13.49 1.08 7.75
CA ALA A 245 -14.12 0.36 8.83
C ALA A 245 -13.97 -1.16 8.65
N LEU A 246 -13.84 -1.87 9.79
CA LEU A 246 -13.92 -3.31 9.90
C LEU A 246 -15.17 -3.69 10.69
N PHE A 247 -15.82 -4.77 10.30
CA PHE A 247 -17.02 -5.24 10.98
C PHE A 247 -16.92 -6.73 11.36
N ASP A 248 -17.64 -7.10 12.41
CA ASP A 248 -17.83 -8.45 12.91
C ASP A 248 -16.52 -9.20 13.22
N LYS A 249 -15.91 -8.90 14.36
CA LYS A 249 -14.77 -9.65 14.90
C LYS A 249 -15.15 -11.14 15.05
N LYS A 250 -14.29 -12.06 14.57
CA LYS A 250 -14.58 -13.50 14.54
C LYS A 250 -14.40 -14.16 15.91
N SER A 251 -13.32 -13.83 16.60
CA SER A 251 -12.88 -14.53 17.82
C SER A 251 -13.32 -13.89 19.13
N ALA A 252 -13.97 -12.73 19.07
CA ALA A 252 -14.43 -11.98 20.24
C ALA A 252 -15.66 -11.15 19.89
N ASP A 253 -16.40 -10.69 20.90
CA ASP A 253 -17.58 -9.84 20.69
C ASP A 253 -17.20 -8.42 20.22
N SER A 254 -15.98 -7.96 20.53
CA SER A 254 -15.49 -6.65 20.10
C SER A 254 -14.01 -6.68 19.68
N PHE A 255 -13.59 -5.66 18.96
CA PHE A 255 -12.19 -5.46 18.58
C PHE A 255 -11.33 -5.13 19.81
N LEU A 256 -10.10 -5.64 19.86
CA LEU A 256 -9.13 -5.40 20.93
C LEU A 256 -8.37 -4.07 20.67
N ASP A 257 -7.64 -3.60 21.69
CA ASP A 257 -6.83 -2.38 21.56
C ASP A 257 -5.63 -2.58 20.62
N ASP A 258 -5.09 -3.79 20.53
CA ASP A 258 -4.04 -4.16 19.56
C ASP A 258 -4.58 -4.08 18.11
N ASP A 259 -5.82 -4.56 17.86
CA ASP A 259 -6.49 -4.42 16.57
C ASP A 259 -6.67 -2.93 16.20
N PHE A 260 -7.06 -2.12 17.18
CA PHE A 260 -7.26 -0.69 17.01
C PHE A 260 -5.97 0.04 16.62
N ASN A 261 -4.85 -0.23 17.29
CA ASN A 261 -3.57 0.40 16.99
C ASN A 261 -3.08 0.03 15.58
N LEU A 262 -3.08 -1.27 15.27
CA LEU A 262 -2.73 -1.75 13.92
C LEU A 262 -3.58 -1.10 12.84
N PHE A 263 -4.90 -1.04 13.07
CA PHE A 263 -5.84 -0.49 12.08
C PHE A 263 -5.67 1.01 11.88
N LYS A 264 -5.37 1.76 12.94
CA LYS A 264 -5.07 3.20 12.88
C LYS A 264 -3.82 3.47 12.03
N ASP A 265 -2.76 2.67 12.20
CA ASP A 265 -1.53 2.83 11.43
C ASP A 265 -1.77 2.54 9.94
N VAL A 266 -2.49 1.45 9.62
CA VAL A 266 -2.87 1.14 8.23
C VAL A 266 -3.79 2.20 7.64
N ALA A 267 -4.77 2.70 8.39
CA ALA A 267 -5.65 3.77 7.94
C ALA A 267 -4.89 5.04 7.57
N SER A 268 -3.89 5.42 8.40
CA SER A 268 -3.02 6.57 8.12
C SER A 268 -2.26 6.39 6.79
N GLN A 269 -1.68 5.22 6.56
CA GLN A 269 -0.96 4.92 5.31
C GLN A 269 -1.90 4.84 4.11
N THR A 270 -3.09 4.30 4.29
CA THR A 270 -4.14 4.27 3.27
C THR A 270 -4.55 5.68 2.86
N ALA A 271 -4.70 6.59 3.83
CA ALA A 271 -5.02 7.99 3.55
C ALA A 271 -3.93 8.68 2.71
N VAL A 272 -2.64 8.42 3.03
CA VAL A 272 -1.51 8.92 2.23
C VAL A 272 -1.56 8.38 0.80
N ALA A 273 -1.82 7.07 0.65
CA ALA A 273 -1.90 6.43 -0.67
C ALA A 273 -3.02 7.02 -1.53
N ILE A 274 -4.22 7.20 -0.96
CA ILE A 274 -5.36 7.80 -1.64
C ILE A 274 -5.04 9.25 -2.04
N SER A 275 -4.49 10.04 -1.11
CA SER A 275 -4.13 11.43 -1.37
C SER A 275 -3.10 11.56 -2.50
N ASN A 276 -2.06 10.73 -2.51
CA ASN A 276 -1.06 10.71 -3.56
C ASN A 276 -1.67 10.32 -4.92
N TYR A 277 -2.56 9.33 -4.94
CA TYR A 277 -3.26 8.94 -6.16
C TYR A 277 -4.12 10.07 -6.70
N GLN A 278 -4.93 10.72 -5.84
CA GLN A 278 -5.77 11.87 -6.23
C GLN A 278 -4.91 13.01 -6.77
N LEU A 279 -3.83 13.36 -6.08
CA LEU A 279 -2.90 14.41 -6.52
C LEU A 279 -2.30 14.11 -7.90
N ASN A 280 -1.90 12.86 -8.16
CA ASN A 280 -1.37 12.45 -9.46
C ASN A 280 -2.43 12.58 -10.56
N MET A 281 -3.69 12.20 -10.27
CA MET A 281 -4.81 12.38 -11.20
C MET A 281 -5.11 13.84 -11.48
N ASP A 282 -5.07 14.70 -10.45
CA ASP A 282 -5.29 16.15 -10.60
C ASP A 282 -4.16 16.79 -11.43
N VAL A 283 -2.92 16.40 -11.21
CA VAL A 283 -1.77 16.85 -12.00
C VAL A 283 -1.91 16.40 -13.47
N GLU A 284 -2.30 15.13 -13.69
CA GLU A 284 -2.52 14.65 -15.08
C GLU A 284 -3.66 15.41 -15.76
N LYS A 285 -4.75 15.65 -15.04
CA LYS A 285 -5.88 16.44 -15.56
C LYS A 285 -5.48 17.87 -15.87
N ALA A 286 -4.85 18.57 -14.93
CA ALA A 286 -4.38 19.95 -15.13
C ALA A 286 -3.40 20.06 -16.31
N TYR A 287 -2.55 19.06 -16.46
CA TYR A 287 -1.64 18.97 -17.61
C TYR A 287 -2.43 18.87 -18.94
N LEU A 288 -3.40 17.94 -19.04
CA LEU A 288 -4.23 17.78 -20.24
C LEU A 288 -5.02 19.05 -20.55
N ASP A 289 -5.59 19.70 -19.53
CA ASP A 289 -6.34 20.95 -19.70
C ASP A 289 -5.42 22.08 -20.21
N THR A 290 -4.17 22.15 -19.71
CA THR A 290 -3.17 23.11 -20.21
C THR A 290 -2.80 22.86 -21.67
N VAL A 291 -2.60 21.60 -22.04
CA VAL A 291 -2.28 21.19 -23.40
C VAL A 291 -3.43 21.53 -24.35
N ARG A 292 -4.69 21.26 -23.96
CA ARG A 292 -5.88 21.64 -24.72
C ARG A 292 -5.98 23.15 -24.89
N ALA A 293 -5.77 23.92 -23.83
CA ALA A 293 -5.80 25.37 -23.90
C ALA A 293 -4.75 25.93 -24.87
N LEU A 294 -3.53 25.36 -24.89
CA LEU A 294 -2.50 25.72 -25.85
C LEU A 294 -2.90 25.38 -27.29
N ALA A 295 -3.46 24.19 -27.53
CA ALA A 295 -3.94 23.79 -28.85
C ALA A 295 -5.06 24.70 -29.34
N MET A 296 -6.03 25.06 -28.50
CA MET A 296 -7.08 26.01 -28.80
C MET A 296 -6.53 27.41 -29.08
N ALA A 297 -5.50 27.87 -28.40
CA ALA A 297 -4.83 29.13 -28.66
C ALA A 297 -4.15 29.15 -30.04
N VAL A 298 -3.58 28.01 -30.46
CA VAL A 298 -3.03 27.84 -31.82
C VAL A 298 -4.15 27.80 -32.88
N GLU A 299 -5.24 27.06 -32.58
CA GLU A 299 -6.43 27.04 -33.45
C GLU A 299 -7.03 28.46 -33.65
N ALA A 300 -7.07 29.27 -32.59
CA ALA A 300 -7.56 30.66 -32.68
C ALA A 300 -6.71 31.57 -33.58
N LYS A 301 -5.46 31.18 -33.86
CA LYS A 301 -4.64 31.85 -34.89
C LYS A 301 -5.07 31.54 -36.30
N ASP A 302 -5.69 30.37 -36.54
CA ASP A 302 -6.22 29.92 -37.80
C ASP A 302 -7.74 30.27 -37.86
N PRO A 303 -8.15 31.34 -38.56
CA PRO A 303 -9.51 31.84 -38.47
C PRO A 303 -10.59 30.88 -39.02
N TYR A 304 -10.18 29.73 -39.55
CA TYR A 304 -11.08 28.78 -40.23
C TYR A 304 -11.27 27.46 -39.47
N SER A 305 -10.71 27.33 -38.31
CA SER A 305 -10.65 26.07 -37.59
C SER A 305 -11.61 25.96 -36.38
N GLY A 306 -12.54 26.91 -36.18
CA GLY A 306 -13.43 26.91 -35.01
C GLY A 306 -14.14 25.58 -34.77
N GLY A 307 -13.80 24.90 -33.65
CA GLY A 307 -14.32 23.59 -33.25
C GLY A 307 -13.83 22.42 -34.09
N HIS A 308 -12.83 22.61 -34.92
CA HIS A 308 -12.19 21.55 -35.72
C HIS A 308 -11.59 20.46 -34.84
N LEU A 309 -10.84 20.85 -33.81
CA LEU A 309 -10.18 19.90 -32.91
C LEU A 309 -11.18 18.94 -32.25
N ASP A 310 -12.32 19.43 -31.77
CA ASP A 310 -13.37 18.60 -31.16
C ASP A 310 -13.99 17.63 -32.17
N ARG A 311 -14.26 18.09 -33.41
CA ARG A 311 -14.84 17.24 -34.46
C ARG A 311 -13.86 16.15 -34.88
N VAL A 312 -12.60 16.50 -35.14
CA VAL A 312 -11.55 15.54 -35.51
C VAL A 312 -11.31 14.52 -34.40
N ALA A 313 -11.23 14.98 -33.15
CA ALA A 313 -11.09 14.07 -32.00
C ALA A 313 -12.26 13.09 -31.94
N LYS A 314 -13.50 13.55 -32.13
CA LYS A 314 -14.68 12.67 -32.15
C LYS A 314 -14.58 11.62 -33.26
N TYR A 315 -14.25 12.03 -34.49
CA TYR A 315 -14.11 11.09 -35.62
C TYR A 315 -12.99 10.07 -35.36
N CYS A 316 -11.86 10.51 -34.85
CA CYS A 316 -10.75 9.62 -34.43
C CYS A 316 -11.21 8.57 -33.41
N MET A 317 -11.96 8.98 -32.38
CA MET A 317 -12.48 8.10 -31.35
C MET A 317 -13.48 7.09 -31.93
N ASP A 318 -14.36 7.51 -32.82
CA ASP A 318 -15.35 6.64 -33.45
C ASP A 318 -14.66 5.58 -34.32
N ILE A 319 -13.69 5.98 -35.16
CA ILE A 319 -12.85 5.04 -35.91
C ILE A 319 -12.09 4.09 -34.97
N GLY A 320 -11.43 4.63 -33.96
CA GLY A 320 -10.61 3.85 -33.03
C GLY A 320 -11.40 2.76 -32.30
N ARG A 321 -12.62 3.08 -31.84
CA ARG A 321 -13.54 2.09 -31.24
C ARG A 321 -13.95 1.03 -32.25
N LYS A 322 -14.28 1.44 -33.46
CA LYS A 322 -14.74 0.54 -34.53
C LYS A 322 -13.69 -0.50 -34.92
N ILE A 323 -12.41 -0.10 -34.99
CA ILE A 323 -11.30 -1.01 -35.27
C ILE A 323 -10.77 -1.75 -34.04
N GLY A 324 -11.39 -1.56 -32.85
CA GLY A 324 -11.08 -2.33 -31.65
C GLY A 324 -9.87 -1.85 -30.86
N LEU A 325 -9.52 -0.56 -30.91
CA LEU A 325 -8.45 -0.01 -30.07
C LEU A 325 -8.83 -0.07 -28.60
N LYS A 326 -7.84 -0.45 -27.76
CA LYS A 326 -7.98 -0.42 -26.30
C LYS A 326 -7.90 1.02 -25.78
N GLU A 327 -8.34 1.24 -24.55
CA GLU A 327 -8.41 2.54 -23.87
C GLU A 327 -7.14 3.38 -24.04
N GLN A 328 -5.97 2.77 -23.89
CA GLN A 328 -4.67 3.46 -24.07
C GLN A 328 -4.48 3.97 -25.52
N GLY A 329 -4.89 3.21 -26.52
CA GLY A 329 -4.82 3.61 -27.92
C GLY A 329 -5.82 4.74 -28.23
N LEU A 330 -7.03 4.64 -27.66
CA LEU A 330 -8.04 5.70 -27.78
C LEU A 330 -7.56 7.00 -27.16
N LYS A 331 -6.90 6.97 -25.99
CA LYS A 331 -6.31 8.16 -25.36
C LYS A 331 -5.24 8.79 -26.26
N ILE A 332 -4.35 8.00 -26.86
CA ILE A 332 -3.33 8.49 -27.80
C ILE A 332 -3.99 9.17 -29.01
N LEU A 333 -5.06 8.60 -29.55
CA LEU A 333 -5.80 9.20 -30.66
C LEU A 333 -6.45 10.52 -30.28
N HIS A 334 -7.15 10.54 -29.15
CA HIS A 334 -7.81 11.73 -28.64
C HIS A 334 -6.82 12.88 -28.44
N ASP A 335 -5.74 12.64 -27.69
CA ASP A 335 -4.76 13.67 -27.37
C ASP A 335 -3.96 14.08 -28.64
N GLY A 336 -3.67 13.12 -29.52
CA GLY A 336 -3.05 13.38 -30.82
C GLY A 336 -3.90 14.26 -31.73
N ALA A 337 -5.23 14.07 -31.74
CA ALA A 337 -6.17 14.89 -32.51
C ALA A 337 -6.19 16.35 -32.05
N TYR A 338 -6.09 16.60 -30.72
CA TYR A 338 -5.98 17.97 -30.21
C TYR A 338 -4.65 18.65 -30.54
N LEU A 339 -3.57 17.88 -30.65
CA LEU A 339 -2.20 18.41 -30.73
C LEU A 339 -1.58 18.34 -32.13
N HIS A 340 -2.24 17.73 -33.12
CA HIS A 340 -1.64 17.48 -34.42
C HIS A 340 -1.15 18.75 -35.12
N ASP A 341 -1.87 19.83 -34.93
CA ASP A 341 -1.61 21.14 -35.53
C ASP A 341 -0.83 22.11 -34.62
N LEU A 342 -0.35 21.66 -33.43
CA LEU A 342 0.38 22.51 -32.47
C LEU A 342 1.58 23.23 -33.11
N GLY A 343 2.24 22.58 -34.06
CA GLY A 343 3.37 23.16 -34.78
C GLY A 343 3.07 24.35 -35.65
N LYS A 344 1.79 24.65 -35.97
CA LYS A 344 1.38 25.87 -36.69
C LYS A 344 1.78 27.13 -35.93
N ILE A 345 2.05 27.06 -34.62
CA ILE A 345 2.59 28.19 -33.86
C ILE A 345 3.92 28.72 -34.43
N GLY A 346 4.71 27.84 -35.03
CA GLY A 346 5.99 28.18 -35.65
C GLY A 346 5.91 28.60 -37.11
N ILE A 347 4.71 28.62 -37.71
CA ILE A 347 4.49 29.08 -39.08
C ILE A 347 4.21 30.56 -39.08
N ARG A 348 4.75 31.29 -40.09
CA ARG A 348 4.56 32.72 -40.22
C ARG A 348 3.08 33.03 -40.44
N ASP A 349 2.59 34.15 -39.87
CA ASP A 349 1.20 34.55 -39.91
C ASP A 349 0.73 34.90 -41.37
N ASP A 350 1.62 35.44 -42.21
CA ASP A 350 1.30 35.73 -43.61
C ASP A 350 1.09 34.46 -44.45
N VAL A 351 1.75 33.36 -44.11
CA VAL A 351 1.55 32.05 -44.73
C VAL A 351 0.32 31.37 -44.15
N LEU A 352 0.16 31.36 -42.84
CA LEU A 352 -0.94 30.68 -42.16
C LEU A 352 -2.32 31.28 -42.48
N LYS A 353 -2.40 32.63 -42.53
CA LYS A 353 -3.66 33.37 -42.73
C LYS A 353 -3.94 33.70 -44.21
N LYS A 354 -3.13 33.19 -45.14
CA LYS A 354 -3.27 33.48 -46.58
C LYS A 354 -4.60 32.92 -47.12
N THR A 355 -5.38 33.77 -47.78
CA THR A 355 -6.68 33.41 -48.34
C THR A 355 -6.62 32.95 -49.82
N SER A 356 -5.42 33.01 -50.45
CA SER A 356 -5.16 32.49 -51.78
C SER A 356 -4.33 31.19 -51.71
N ARG A 357 -4.15 30.55 -52.86
CA ARG A 357 -3.25 29.37 -52.90
C ARG A 357 -1.85 29.76 -52.46
N LEU A 358 -1.22 28.87 -51.62
CA LEU A 358 0.17 28.99 -51.22
C LEU A 358 1.08 28.82 -52.46
N THR A 359 2.20 29.54 -52.51
CA THR A 359 3.29 29.23 -53.43
C THR A 359 3.99 27.95 -53.01
N ASP A 360 4.86 27.41 -53.86
CA ASP A 360 5.59 26.19 -53.52
C ASP A 360 6.49 26.38 -52.27
N GLU A 361 7.11 27.57 -52.14
CA GLU A 361 7.94 27.92 -51.00
C GLU A 361 7.12 28.04 -49.70
N GLU A 362 5.95 28.69 -49.78
CA GLU A 362 5.03 28.83 -48.67
C GLU A 362 4.42 27.46 -48.26
N TYR A 363 4.20 26.59 -49.24
CA TYR A 363 3.75 25.23 -48.98
C TYR A 363 4.83 24.39 -48.27
N GLU A 364 6.11 24.52 -48.67
CA GLU A 364 7.22 23.88 -47.98
C GLU A 364 7.40 24.42 -46.53
N GLU A 365 7.10 25.72 -46.31
CA GLU A 365 7.07 26.26 -44.95
C GLU A 365 5.90 25.67 -44.14
N MET A 366 4.70 25.59 -44.73
CA MET A 366 3.53 24.99 -44.08
C MET A 366 3.78 23.54 -43.65
N LYS A 367 4.46 22.74 -44.48
CA LYS A 367 4.80 21.34 -44.14
C LYS A 367 5.61 21.19 -42.88
N LYS A 368 6.37 22.23 -42.50
CA LYS A 368 7.21 22.18 -41.29
C LYS A 368 6.42 22.06 -40.01
N HIS A 369 5.09 22.36 -40.00
CA HIS A 369 4.32 22.30 -38.75
C HIS A 369 4.34 20.92 -38.13
N ALA A 370 4.38 19.82 -38.88
CA ALA A 370 4.43 18.47 -38.37
C ALA A 370 5.75 18.21 -37.57
N VAL A 371 6.87 18.68 -38.12
CA VAL A 371 8.19 18.57 -37.48
C VAL A 371 8.31 19.50 -36.27
N ILE A 372 7.81 20.74 -36.38
CA ILE A 372 7.80 21.73 -35.32
C ILE A 372 6.94 21.19 -34.14
N GLY A 373 5.76 20.64 -34.43
CA GLY A 373 4.88 20.04 -33.43
C GLY A 373 5.56 18.93 -32.66
N GLU A 374 6.21 17.98 -33.35
CA GLU A 374 7.03 16.96 -32.70
C GLU A 374 8.11 17.58 -31.82
N THR A 375 8.85 18.59 -32.33
CA THR A 375 9.96 19.24 -31.62
C THR A 375 9.50 19.90 -30.32
N ILE A 376 8.34 20.55 -30.33
CA ILE A 376 7.73 21.19 -29.16
C ILE A 376 7.35 20.13 -28.11
N MET A 377 6.86 18.98 -28.54
CA MET A 377 6.35 17.93 -27.64
C MET A 377 7.45 17.02 -27.10
N LYS A 378 8.52 16.79 -27.86
CA LYS A 378 9.61 15.86 -27.55
C LYS A 378 10.25 16.02 -26.18
N PRO A 379 10.50 17.25 -25.64
CA PRO A 379 11.03 17.43 -24.30
C PRO A 379 10.09 16.98 -23.16
N VAL A 380 8.78 16.83 -23.45
CA VAL A 380 7.75 16.54 -22.48
C VAL A 380 7.50 15.03 -22.45
N LYS A 381 8.01 14.35 -21.42
CA LYS A 381 8.01 12.88 -21.32
C LYS A 381 6.62 12.25 -21.49
N SER A 382 5.57 12.87 -20.95
CA SER A 382 4.18 12.39 -21.05
C SER A 382 3.61 12.48 -22.48
N LEU A 383 4.14 13.38 -23.33
CA LEU A 383 3.74 13.54 -24.74
C LEU A 383 4.54 12.67 -25.72
N SER A 384 5.57 11.98 -25.27
CA SER A 384 6.48 11.22 -26.15
C SER A 384 5.76 10.23 -27.06
N LYS A 385 4.66 9.63 -26.58
CA LYS A 385 3.82 8.70 -27.36
C LYS A 385 3.02 9.37 -28.48
N LEU A 386 2.82 10.69 -28.39
CA LEU A 386 2.08 11.47 -29.38
C LEU A 386 3.00 12.02 -30.49
N CYS A 387 4.30 12.08 -30.25
CA CYS A 387 5.27 12.64 -31.21
C CYS A 387 5.15 11.99 -32.59
N SER A 388 5.08 10.67 -32.65
CA SER A 388 4.94 9.95 -33.93
C SER A 388 3.60 10.22 -34.63
N VAL A 389 2.53 10.41 -33.85
CA VAL A 389 1.20 10.73 -34.40
C VAL A 389 1.21 12.12 -35.05
N VAL A 390 1.71 13.13 -34.30
CA VAL A 390 1.79 14.53 -34.74
C VAL A 390 2.76 14.68 -35.89
N ARG A 391 3.92 14.02 -35.89
CA ARG A 391 4.87 14.04 -36.99
C ARG A 391 4.27 13.47 -38.29
N SER A 392 3.53 12.34 -38.18
CA SER A 392 3.15 11.55 -39.35
C SER A 392 1.68 11.74 -39.81
N HIS A 393 0.91 12.68 -39.22
CA HIS A 393 -0.50 12.83 -39.56
C HIS A 393 -0.74 13.33 -40.99
N GLN A 394 0.26 13.92 -41.65
CA GLN A 394 0.21 14.36 -43.03
C GLN A 394 0.85 13.37 -44.04
N GLU A 395 1.27 12.19 -43.53
CA GLU A 395 1.72 11.10 -44.38
C GLU A 395 0.53 10.49 -45.14
N ARG A 396 0.82 9.91 -46.32
CA ARG A 396 -0.15 9.29 -47.20
C ARG A 396 0.19 7.86 -47.51
N TRP A 397 -0.82 7.04 -47.65
CA TRP A 397 -0.65 5.60 -47.86
C TRP A 397 0.28 5.23 -49.03
N ASP A 398 0.26 6.04 -50.13
CA ASP A 398 1.11 5.88 -51.30
C ASP A 398 2.55 6.41 -51.14
N GLY A 399 2.87 7.04 -50.00
CA GLY A 399 4.18 7.65 -49.72
C GLY A 399 4.33 9.08 -50.29
N SER A 400 3.25 9.69 -50.81
CA SER A 400 3.28 11.08 -51.34
C SER A 400 3.09 12.13 -50.24
N GLY A 401 3.04 11.70 -48.95
CA GLY A 401 2.87 12.57 -47.82
C GLY A 401 4.17 13.21 -47.32
N TYR A 402 4.14 13.82 -46.16
CA TYR A 402 5.28 14.48 -45.52
C TYR A 402 5.21 14.32 -43.98
N PRO A 403 6.30 14.50 -43.22
CA PRO A 403 7.63 14.98 -43.65
C PRO A 403 8.57 13.88 -44.15
N ASP A 404 8.33 12.60 -43.80
CA ASP A 404 9.28 11.50 -44.04
C ASP A 404 8.98 10.68 -45.29
N GLY A 405 7.80 10.87 -45.94
CA GLY A 405 7.37 10.10 -47.09
C GLY A 405 7.10 8.63 -46.77
N LEU A 406 6.61 8.35 -45.56
CA LEU A 406 6.29 6.98 -45.08
C LEU A 406 5.18 6.37 -45.94
N LYS A 407 5.25 5.05 -46.15
CA LYS A 407 4.31 4.35 -47.03
C LYS A 407 3.60 3.22 -46.27
N ALA A 408 2.32 3.07 -46.59
CA ALA A 408 1.49 1.96 -46.12
C ALA A 408 1.55 1.79 -44.58
N GLU A 409 1.96 0.63 -44.10
CA GLU A 409 1.98 0.29 -42.68
C GLU A 409 3.18 0.88 -41.89
N ASP A 410 4.17 1.46 -42.60
CA ASP A 410 5.24 2.24 -41.96
C ASP A 410 4.70 3.52 -41.31
N ILE A 411 3.54 4.03 -41.79
CA ILE A 411 2.82 5.14 -41.15
C ILE A 411 2.20 4.61 -39.83
N PRO A 412 2.45 5.23 -38.68
CA PRO A 412 1.84 4.84 -37.40
C PRO A 412 0.31 4.75 -37.49
N LEU A 413 -0.29 3.70 -36.95
CA LEU A 413 -1.74 3.46 -37.03
C LEU A 413 -2.59 4.68 -36.59
N HIS A 414 -2.20 5.31 -35.48
CA HIS A 414 -2.89 6.48 -34.95
C HIS A 414 -2.81 7.68 -35.92
N ALA A 415 -1.68 7.86 -36.61
CA ALA A 415 -1.52 8.90 -37.65
C ALA A 415 -2.40 8.63 -38.88
N ARG A 416 -2.50 7.36 -39.33
CA ARG A 416 -3.41 6.97 -40.43
C ARG A 416 -4.86 7.26 -40.11
N ILE A 417 -5.29 7.01 -38.83
CA ILE A 417 -6.67 7.32 -38.41
C ILE A 417 -6.91 8.83 -38.40
N LEU A 418 -5.97 9.57 -37.81
CA LEU A 418 -6.03 11.02 -37.72
C LEU A 418 -6.08 11.67 -39.09
N ALA A 419 -5.28 11.20 -40.07
CA ALA A 419 -5.28 11.72 -41.45
C ALA A 419 -6.64 11.59 -42.14
N VAL A 420 -7.37 10.48 -41.92
CA VAL A 420 -8.72 10.28 -42.46
C VAL A 420 -9.72 11.26 -41.82
N ALA A 421 -9.67 11.39 -40.48
CA ALA A 421 -10.57 12.25 -39.73
C ALA A 421 -10.35 13.73 -40.04
N ASP A 422 -9.10 14.18 -40.13
CA ASP A 422 -8.73 15.57 -40.46
C ASP A 422 -9.20 15.95 -41.89
N VAL A 423 -8.91 15.09 -42.89
CA VAL A 423 -9.34 15.35 -44.27
C VAL A 423 -10.86 15.33 -44.39
N TYR A 424 -11.56 14.44 -43.70
CA TYR A 424 -13.03 14.46 -43.71
C TYR A 424 -13.59 15.76 -43.15
N ASP A 425 -13.09 16.22 -41.99
CA ASP A 425 -13.49 17.50 -41.42
C ASP A 425 -13.20 18.66 -42.37
N ALA A 426 -12.03 18.65 -43.05
CA ALA A 426 -11.66 19.64 -44.04
C ALA A 426 -12.55 19.62 -45.31
N LEU A 427 -13.19 18.50 -45.64
CA LEU A 427 -14.13 18.40 -46.77
C LEU A 427 -15.50 18.95 -46.43
N ILE A 428 -15.99 18.78 -45.23
CA ILE A 428 -17.32 19.19 -44.79
C ILE A 428 -17.37 20.57 -44.12
N THR A 429 -16.21 21.19 -43.90
CA THR A 429 -16.11 22.53 -43.29
C THR A 429 -15.83 23.58 -44.37
N GLU A 430 -16.50 24.73 -44.28
CA GLU A 430 -16.31 25.84 -45.22
C GLU A 430 -14.93 26.50 -45.03
N ARG A 431 -14.20 26.68 -46.12
CA ARG A 431 -12.89 27.37 -46.15
C ARG A 431 -12.89 28.47 -47.21
N PRO A 432 -12.07 29.54 -47.10
CA PRO A 432 -12.11 30.69 -48.02
C PRO A 432 -12.01 30.34 -49.49
N TYR A 433 -11.31 29.25 -49.79
CA TYR A 433 -11.06 28.83 -51.17
C TYR A 433 -11.83 27.56 -51.56
N LYS A 434 -12.73 27.03 -50.68
CA LYS A 434 -13.46 25.79 -50.92
C LYS A 434 -14.78 25.77 -50.16
N LYS A 435 -15.91 25.66 -50.87
CA LYS A 435 -17.22 25.42 -50.25
C LYS A 435 -17.28 24.05 -49.58
N ALA A 436 -17.98 23.98 -48.46
CA ALA A 436 -18.22 22.71 -47.77
C ALA A 436 -18.96 21.72 -48.67
N MET A 437 -18.53 20.47 -48.63
CA MET A 437 -19.24 19.35 -49.27
C MET A 437 -20.36 18.85 -48.36
N THR A 438 -21.39 18.20 -48.93
CA THR A 438 -22.31 17.42 -48.11
C THR A 438 -21.59 16.20 -47.52
N LYS A 439 -22.11 15.66 -46.45
CA LYS A 439 -21.51 14.48 -45.80
C LYS A 439 -21.39 13.29 -46.75
N GLU A 440 -22.41 13.11 -47.59
CA GLU A 440 -22.46 12.06 -48.60
C GLU A 440 -21.39 12.24 -49.66
N ALA A 441 -21.22 13.46 -50.15
CA ALA A 441 -20.19 13.78 -51.15
C ALA A 441 -18.78 13.61 -50.59
N ALA A 442 -18.56 14.00 -49.31
CA ALA A 442 -17.29 13.80 -48.62
C ALA A 442 -16.98 12.32 -48.41
N ALA A 443 -17.98 11.51 -48.06
CA ALA A 443 -17.84 10.06 -47.92
C ALA A 443 -17.45 9.39 -49.24
N GLU A 444 -18.09 9.78 -50.35
CA GLU A 444 -17.72 9.25 -51.69
C GLU A 444 -16.31 9.70 -52.12
N GLU A 445 -15.88 10.89 -51.73
CA GLU A 445 -14.52 11.35 -52.01
C GLU A 445 -13.48 10.51 -51.21
N LEU A 446 -13.76 10.24 -49.93
CA LEU A 446 -12.91 9.35 -49.11
C LEU A 446 -12.82 7.94 -49.71
N LYS A 447 -13.93 7.39 -50.23
CA LYS A 447 -13.92 6.07 -50.91
C LYS A 447 -12.95 6.03 -52.09
N LYS A 448 -12.92 7.10 -52.90
CA LYS A 448 -11.98 7.18 -54.04
C LYS A 448 -10.52 7.24 -53.63
N LEU A 449 -10.25 7.81 -52.45
CA LEU A 449 -8.90 7.95 -51.90
C LEU A 449 -8.47 6.73 -51.09
N ALA A 450 -9.38 5.80 -50.78
CA ALA A 450 -9.09 4.57 -50.01
C ALA A 450 -8.14 3.65 -50.79
N GLY A 451 -7.09 3.17 -50.14
CA GLY A 451 -6.04 2.35 -50.73
C GLY A 451 -5.04 3.14 -51.63
N VAL A 452 -5.28 4.44 -51.86
CA VAL A 452 -4.36 5.33 -52.57
C VAL A 452 -3.72 6.30 -51.57
N LYS A 453 -4.48 7.22 -50.99
CA LYS A 453 -4.00 8.20 -50.02
C LYS A 453 -4.22 7.80 -48.57
N PHE A 454 -5.22 6.95 -48.29
CA PHE A 454 -5.59 6.52 -46.96
C PHE A 454 -5.65 4.99 -46.89
N ASP A 455 -5.39 4.45 -45.69
CA ASP A 455 -5.59 3.02 -45.41
C ASP A 455 -7.07 2.67 -45.64
N LYS A 456 -7.29 1.72 -46.56
CA LYS A 456 -8.64 1.31 -46.97
C LYS A 456 -9.46 0.79 -45.78
N ARG A 457 -8.85 0.05 -44.87
CA ARG A 457 -9.52 -0.52 -43.67
C ARG A 457 -10.02 0.60 -42.74
N ILE A 458 -9.26 1.70 -42.60
CA ILE A 458 -9.61 2.83 -41.76
C ILE A 458 -10.76 3.62 -42.38
N VAL A 459 -10.71 3.86 -43.75
CA VAL A 459 -11.79 4.53 -44.42
C VAL A 459 -13.09 3.73 -44.34
N GLU A 460 -13.05 2.41 -44.58
CA GLU A 460 -14.22 1.54 -44.44
C GLU A 460 -14.81 1.58 -43.03
N ALA A 461 -13.97 1.44 -42.00
CA ALA A 461 -14.39 1.54 -40.62
C ALA A 461 -15.03 2.91 -40.30
N PHE A 462 -14.49 4.00 -40.81
CA PHE A 462 -15.04 5.34 -40.61
C PHE A 462 -16.42 5.52 -41.27
N LEU A 463 -16.55 5.05 -42.51
CA LEU A 463 -17.82 5.17 -43.25
C LEU A 463 -18.96 4.39 -42.57
N GLU A 464 -18.64 3.35 -41.81
CA GLU A 464 -19.64 2.62 -41.01
C GLU A 464 -20.07 3.38 -39.74
N THR A 465 -19.36 4.45 -39.36
CA THR A 465 -19.67 5.28 -38.18
C THR A 465 -20.43 6.57 -38.51
N LEU A 466 -20.49 6.95 -39.80
CA LEU A 466 -21.21 8.13 -40.29
C LEU A 466 -22.71 7.88 -40.42
#